data_b9f010865f6662e80a23ccf54d408f6d
#
_entry.id   b9f010865f6662e80a23ccf54d408f6d
#
_cell.length_a   1.000
_cell.length_b   1.000
_cell.length_c   1.000
_cell.angle_alpha   90.00
_cell.angle_beta   90.00
_cell.angle_gamma   90.00
#
_symmetry.space_group_name_H-M   'P 1'
#
loop_
_entity.id
_entity.type
_entity.pdbx_description
1 polymer ?
#
loop_
_entity_poly.entity_id
_entity_poly.type
_entity_poly.pdbx_seq_one_letter_code
_entity_poly.pdbx_strand_id
1 'polypeptide(L)'
;MIRTGHVPASFGMSFTVPVPKSNTSRYSKSLSEDDFRGISISPVLSKVFEHCLLDRYCEYFVTSDSQFGFKRESSCAHAIYTLRSVVDYYVHYGSTVNVCSLYLSKAFDK
;
A
#
# COMPACT_ATOMS: atom_id res chain seq x y z
N MET A 1 -24.97 6.80 10.14
CA MET A 1 -24.06 7.02 9.00
C MET A 1 -24.71 6.56 7.70
N ILE A 2 -24.87 5.27 7.41
CA ILE A 2 -25.40 4.79 6.10
C ILE A 2 -26.82 5.33 5.83
N ARG A 3 -27.72 5.34 6.82
CA ARG A 3 -29.10 5.83 6.64
C ARG A 3 -29.23 7.36 6.61
N THR A 4 -28.36 8.07 7.29
CA THR A 4 -28.50 9.53 7.50
C THR A 4 -27.48 10.36 6.73
N GLY A 5 -26.47 9.73 6.13
CA GLY A 5 -25.35 10.42 5.48
C GLY A 5 -24.46 11.23 6.43
N HIS A 6 -24.78 11.24 7.73
CA HIS A 6 -24.02 12.00 8.71
C HIS A 6 -22.77 11.23 9.15
N VAL A 7 -21.59 11.85 8.98
CA VAL A 7 -20.31 11.33 9.43
C VAL A 7 -19.85 12.20 10.62
N PRO A 8 -19.61 11.61 11.80
CA PRO A 8 -19.09 12.37 12.94
C PRO A 8 -17.72 12.97 12.62
N ALA A 9 -17.45 14.19 13.07
CA ALA A 9 -16.18 14.87 12.83
C ALA A 9 -14.97 14.05 13.31
N SER A 10 -15.12 13.31 14.41
CA SER A 10 -14.09 12.44 14.95
C SER A 10 -13.65 11.29 14.02
N PHE A 11 -14.42 10.95 12.99
CA PHE A 11 -14.03 9.94 12.00
C PHE A 11 -12.95 10.43 11.04
N GLY A 12 -12.93 11.74 10.74
CA GLY A 12 -11.93 12.37 9.88
C GLY A 12 -10.65 12.80 10.62
N MET A 13 -10.62 12.67 11.94
CA MET A 13 -9.45 13.06 12.73
C MET A 13 -8.46 11.90 12.81
N SER A 14 -7.21 12.12 12.40
CA SER A 14 -6.13 11.15 12.53
C SER A 14 -4.89 11.80 13.15
N PHE A 15 -4.09 11.01 13.84
CA PHE A 15 -2.76 11.41 14.29
C PHE A 15 -1.74 10.94 13.28
N THR A 16 -0.96 11.86 12.71
CA THR A 16 0.12 11.50 11.79
C THR A 16 1.45 11.50 12.54
N VAL A 17 2.12 10.35 12.53
CA VAL A 17 3.43 10.16 13.14
C VAL A 17 4.48 10.13 12.03
N PRO A 18 5.47 11.05 12.04
CA PRO A 18 6.57 11.02 11.08
C PRO A 18 7.54 9.89 11.45
N VAL A 19 7.72 8.94 10.53
CA VAL A 19 8.68 7.84 10.67
C VAL A 19 9.82 8.03 9.70
N PRO A 20 11.11 8.07 10.14
CA PRO A 20 12.25 8.22 9.24
C PRO A 20 12.32 7.06 8.23
N LYS A 21 12.65 7.37 6.98
CA LYS A 21 12.95 6.34 5.98
C LYS A 21 14.26 5.62 6.34
N SER A 22 14.33 4.32 6.07
CA SER A 22 15.48 3.48 6.43
C SER A 22 16.82 3.93 5.82
N ASN A 23 16.76 4.67 4.72
CA ASN A 23 17.95 5.17 4.04
C ASN A 23 18.45 6.52 4.58
N THR A 24 17.72 7.10 5.52
CA THR A 24 18.13 8.37 6.13
C THR A 24 19.27 8.08 7.11
N SER A 25 20.47 8.50 6.75
CA SER A 25 21.64 8.36 7.62
C SER A 25 21.36 9.07 8.95
N ARG A 26 21.51 8.37 10.06
CA ARG A 26 21.38 8.92 11.42
C ARG A 26 22.31 10.10 11.71
N TYR A 27 23.25 10.35 10.80
CA TYR A 27 24.29 11.38 10.90
C TYR A 27 24.12 12.51 9.87
N SER A 28 23.04 12.55 9.10
CA SER A 28 22.75 13.68 8.20
C SER A 28 22.47 14.93 9.00
N LYS A 29 23.20 15.99 8.73
CA LYS A 29 23.10 17.28 9.42
C LYS A 29 21.79 18.05 9.23
N SER A 30 21.01 17.75 8.20
CA SER A 30 19.70 18.33 7.95
C SER A 30 18.75 17.28 7.44
N LEU A 31 17.69 17.02 8.19
CA LEU A 31 16.57 16.16 7.77
C LEU A 31 15.57 17.03 7.01
N SER A 32 15.20 16.61 5.82
CA SER A 32 14.13 17.21 5.02
C SER A 32 12.79 16.52 5.32
N GLU A 33 11.69 17.16 4.99
CA GLU A 33 10.35 16.57 5.07
C GLU A 33 10.26 15.27 4.23
N ASP A 34 10.97 15.21 3.12
CA ASP A 34 11.03 14.04 2.25
C ASP A 34 11.74 12.82 2.87
N ASP A 35 12.45 12.99 3.98
CA ASP A 35 13.13 11.91 4.70
C ASP A 35 12.20 11.12 5.63
N PHE A 36 10.97 11.56 5.78
CA PHE A 36 9.98 10.94 6.65
C PHE A 36 8.84 10.30 5.84
N ARG A 37 8.19 9.33 6.46
CA ARG A 37 6.89 8.79 6.06
C ARG A 37 5.86 9.23 7.09
N GLY A 38 4.80 9.88 6.65
CA GLY A 38 3.65 10.16 7.50
C GLY A 38 2.82 8.89 7.71
N ILE A 39 2.81 8.36 8.92
CA ILE A 39 1.94 7.22 9.28
C ILE A 39 0.73 7.78 10.02
N SER A 40 -0.43 7.71 9.38
CA SER A 40 -1.68 8.20 9.96
C SER A 40 -2.37 7.11 10.77
N ILE A 41 -2.70 7.43 12.01
CA ILE A 41 -3.41 6.57 12.95
C ILE A 41 -4.84 7.08 13.06
N SER A 42 -5.78 6.36 12.44
CA SER A 42 -7.20 6.68 12.49
C SER A 42 -7.86 6.20 13.78
N PRO A 43 -9.01 6.77 14.19
CA PRO A 43 -9.79 6.30 15.32
C PRO A 43 -10.21 4.83 15.16
N VAL A 44 -10.28 4.10 16.28
CA VAL A 44 -10.66 2.68 16.27
C VAL A 44 -12.07 2.49 15.68
N LEU A 45 -13.00 3.41 15.99
CA LEU A 45 -14.37 3.33 15.48
C LEU A 45 -14.45 3.46 13.95
N SER A 46 -13.61 4.31 13.33
CA SER A 46 -13.55 4.41 11.87
C SER A 46 -13.03 3.12 11.26
N LYS A 47 -12.03 2.49 11.86
CA LYS A 47 -11.50 1.20 11.40
C LYS A 47 -12.53 0.07 11.51
N VAL A 48 -13.26 0.00 12.62
CA VAL A 48 -14.35 -0.97 12.78
C VAL A 48 -15.43 -0.75 11.71
N PHE A 49 -15.79 0.50 11.43
CA PHE A 49 -16.75 0.82 10.39
C PHE A 49 -16.26 0.43 8.99
N GLU A 50 -14.99 0.71 8.67
CA GLU A 50 -14.35 0.28 7.43
C GLU A 50 -14.39 -1.25 7.28
N HIS A 51 -14.07 -1.99 8.34
CA HIS A 51 -14.16 -3.45 8.34
C HIS A 51 -15.59 -3.94 8.08
N CYS A 52 -16.59 -3.33 8.69
CA CYS A 52 -17.99 -3.68 8.43
C CYS A 52 -18.39 -3.39 6.98
N LEU A 53 -17.89 -2.30 6.38
CA LEU A 53 -18.13 -1.98 4.98
C LEU A 53 -17.45 -2.99 4.05
N LEU A 54 -16.19 -3.32 4.32
CA LEU A 54 -15.43 -4.30 3.54
C LEU A 54 -16.09 -5.69 3.60
N ASP A 55 -16.52 -6.11 4.79
CA ASP A 55 -17.19 -7.40 4.96
C ASP A 55 -18.54 -7.45 4.22
N ARG A 56 -19.30 -6.35 4.27
CA ARG A 56 -20.64 -6.27 3.64
C ARG A 56 -20.59 -6.11 2.13
N TYR A 57 -19.57 -5.42 1.62
CA TYR A 57 -19.47 -5.00 0.22
C TYR A 57 -18.22 -5.52 -0.48
N CYS A 58 -17.57 -6.57 0.03
CA CYS A 58 -16.34 -7.13 -0.53
C CYS A 58 -16.49 -7.51 -2.02
N GLU A 59 -17.68 -7.93 -2.44
CA GLU A 59 -17.98 -8.30 -3.84
C GLU A 59 -17.87 -7.12 -4.82
N TYR A 60 -18.00 -5.89 -4.33
CA TYR A 60 -17.88 -4.68 -5.15
C TYR A 60 -16.46 -4.12 -5.20
N PHE A 61 -15.58 -4.55 -4.28
CA PHE A 61 -14.17 -4.12 -4.23
C PHE A 61 -13.27 -5.12 -4.96
N VAL A 62 -13.56 -5.32 -6.25
CA VAL A 62 -12.80 -6.26 -7.06
C VAL A 62 -11.48 -5.63 -7.48
N THR A 63 -10.39 -6.32 -7.21
CA THR A 63 -9.06 -5.95 -7.68
C THR A 63 -8.64 -6.84 -8.85
N SER A 64 -7.81 -6.29 -9.76
CA SER A 64 -7.25 -7.06 -10.88
C SER A 64 -6.45 -8.26 -10.37
N ASP A 65 -6.47 -9.36 -11.12
CA ASP A 65 -5.66 -10.55 -10.80
C ASP A 65 -4.15 -10.28 -10.86
N SER A 66 -3.75 -9.25 -11.59
CA SER A 66 -2.35 -8.79 -11.65
C SER A 66 -1.93 -7.92 -10.46
N GLN A 67 -2.85 -7.58 -9.56
CA GLN A 67 -2.56 -6.81 -8.35
C GLN A 67 -2.25 -7.73 -7.18
N PHE A 68 -1.04 -7.62 -6.64
CA PHE A 68 -0.58 -8.39 -5.47
C PHE A 68 -0.66 -7.62 -4.16
N GLY A 69 -0.68 -6.29 -4.20
CA GLY A 69 -0.80 -5.44 -3.03
C GLY A 69 -2.24 -5.20 -2.62
N PHE A 70 -2.50 -5.09 -1.30
CA PHE A 70 -3.82 -4.81 -0.73
C PHE A 70 -4.92 -5.82 -1.13
N LYS A 71 -4.52 -7.04 -1.43
CA LYS A 71 -5.41 -8.14 -1.81
C LYS A 71 -5.29 -9.26 -0.78
N ARG A 72 -6.42 -9.82 -0.37
CA ARG A 72 -6.45 -10.95 0.55
C ARG A 72 -5.69 -12.14 -0.05
N GLU A 73 -4.96 -12.88 0.78
CA GLU A 73 -4.17 -14.06 0.40
C GLU A 73 -3.09 -13.78 -0.67
N SER A 74 -2.75 -12.51 -0.90
CA SER A 74 -1.72 -12.10 -1.82
C SER A 74 -0.69 -11.20 -1.13
N SER A 75 0.54 -11.21 -1.61
CA SER A 75 1.65 -10.45 -1.00
C SER A 75 2.73 -10.11 -2.01
N CYS A 76 3.64 -9.22 -1.62
CA CYS A 76 4.84 -8.92 -2.40
C CYS A 76 5.68 -10.18 -2.69
N ALA A 77 5.66 -11.17 -1.79
CA ALA A 77 6.38 -12.43 -2.02
C ALA A 77 5.80 -13.21 -3.21
N HIS A 78 4.49 -13.21 -3.38
CA HIS A 78 3.85 -13.82 -4.55
C HIS A 78 4.21 -13.09 -5.85
N ALA A 79 4.25 -11.76 -5.84
CA ALA A 79 4.67 -10.97 -6.99
C ALA A 79 6.12 -11.29 -7.40
N ILE A 80 7.03 -11.34 -6.42
CA ILE A 80 8.44 -11.68 -6.63
C ILE A 80 8.58 -13.11 -7.15
N TYR A 81 7.84 -14.06 -6.58
CA TYR A 81 7.85 -15.45 -7.01
C TYR A 81 7.38 -15.58 -8.46
N THR A 82 6.28 -14.94 -8.83
CA THR A 82 5.74 -14.95 -10.19
C THR A 82 6.74 -14.37 -11.17
N LEU A 83 7.32 -13.20 -10.89
CA LEU A 83 8.33 -12.59 -11.74
C LEU A 83 9.54 -13.52 -11.91
N ARG A 84 10.05 -14.07 -10.79
CA ARG A 84 11.19 -14.98 -10.82
C ARG A 84 10.89 -16.22 -11.65
N SER A 85 9.74 -16.84 -11.49
CA SER A 85 9.34 -18.03 -12.25
C SER A 85 9.32 -17.76 -13.76
N VAL A 86 8.81 -16.57 -14.16
CA VAL A 86 8.82 -16.17 -15.57
C VAL A 86 10.25 -15.98 -16.11
N VAL A 87 11.09 -15.29 -15.34
CA VAL A 87 12.50 -15.07 -15.71
C VAL A 87 13.23 -16.39 -15.84
N ASP A 88 13.13 -17.26 -14.82
CA ASP A 88 13.81 -18.57 -14.81
C ASP A 88 13.37 -19.45 -15.99
N TYR A 89 12.07 -19.43 -16.33
CA TYR A 89 11.53 -20.14 -17.48
C TYR A 89 12.20 -19.70 -18.79
N TYR A 90 12.17 -18.41 -19.10
CA TYR A 90 12.72 -17.92 -20.38
C TYR A 90 14.24 -18.01 -20.44
N VAL A 91 14.95 -17.79 -19.35
CA VAL A 91 16.41 -17.94 -19.30
C VAL A 91 16.80 -19.40 -19.48
N HIS A 92 16.06 -20.34 -18.90
CA HIS A 92 16.30 -21.78 -19.10
C HIS A 92 16.21 -22.19 -20.59
N TYR A 93 15.30 -21.57 -21.34
CA TYR A 93 15.16 -21.82 -22.78
C TYR A 93 16.05 -20.92 -23.67
N GLY A 94 17.05 -20.28 -23.09
CA GLY A 94 18.06 -19.50 -23.82
C GLY A 94 17.58 -18.13 -24.29
N SER A 95 16.47 -17.62 -23.74
CA SER A 95 15.96 -16.29 -24.06
C SER A 95 16.50 -15.24 -23.08
N THR A 96 16.61 -14.00 -23.54
CA THR A 96 16.90 -12.83 -22.69
C THR A 96 15.59 -12.22 -22.19
N VAL A 97 15.51 -11.94 -20.89
CA VAL A 97 14.36 -11.28 -20.27
C VAL A 97 14.75 -9.87 -19.83
N ASN A 98 14.03 -8.88 -20.32
CA ASN A 98 14.16 -7.49 -19.91
C ASN A 98 13.03 -7.15 -18.94
N VAL A 99 13.36 -6.66 -17.75
CA VAL A 99 12.40 -6.27 -16.73
C VAL A 99 12.45 -4.76 -16.54
N CYS A 100 11.29 -4.11 -16.61
CA CYS A 100 11.15 -2.69 -16.30
C CYS A 100 10.27 -2.51 -15.05
N SER A 101 10.77 -1.75 -14.09
CA SER A 101 10.02 -1.38 -12.88
C SER A 101 9.67 0.10 -12.94
N LEU A 102 8.39 0.40 -12.79
CA LEU A 102 7.88 1.76 -12.69
C LEU A 102 7.57 2.08 -11.23
N TYR A 103 8.14 3.15 -10.74
CA TYR A 103 7.90 3.65 -9.39
C TYR A 103 7.26 5.04 -9.44
N LEU A 104 6.10 5.18 -8.82
CA LEU A 104 5.41 6.46 -8.66
C LEU A 104 5.77 7.07 -7.31
N SER A 105 6.52 8.17 -7.33
CA SER A 105 6.82 8.90 -6.11
C SER A 105 5.59 9.67 -5.63
N LYS A 106 5.35 9.71 -4.32
CA LYS A 106 4.25 10.46 -3.69
C LYS A 106 2.87 10.16 -4.30
N ALA A 107 2.61 8.91 -4.63
CA ALA A 107 1.37 8.50 -5.31
C ALA A 107 0.09 8.79 -4.49
N PHE A 108 0.20 8.87 -3.16
CA PHE A 108 -0.91 9.15 -2.24
C PHE A 108 -0.93 10.58 -1.70
N ASP A 109 0.05 11.41 -2.06
CA ASP A 109 0.22 12.77 -1.54
C ASP A 109 -0.27 13.84 -2.54
N LYS A 110 -0.98 13.43 -3.60
CA LYS A 110 -1.50 14.31 -4.66
C LYS A 110 -3.01 14.27 -4.69
#